data_6508f674252ec2d6507f03b02c3c5d1d
#
_entry.id   6508f674252ec2d6507f03b02c3c5d1d
#
_cell.length_a   1.000
_cell.length_b   1.000
_cell.length_c   1.000
_cell.angle_alpha   90.00
_cell.angle_beta   90.00
_cell.angle_gamma   90.00
#
_symmetry.space_group_name_H-M   'P 1'
#
loop_
_entity.id
_entity.type
_entity.pdbx_description
1 polymer ?
#
loop_
_entity_poly.entity_id
_entity_poly.type
_entity_poly.pdbx_seq_one_letter_code
_entity_poly.pdbx_strand_id
1 'polypeptide(L)'
;MFDPAQYLASHDDLINAFGYNLAAARQHYQQHGRSENRQQDLFNEGRYLASHADLIQAFDYNLAAATQHYISHGSREGRSDDNFDPAAYLNNYADLQAALGSDLAAATQHYVQFGFAEGRTGA
;
A
#
# COMPACT_ATOMS: atom_id res chain seq x y z
N MET A 1 -2.05 -13.17 -11.79
CA MET A 1 -1.07 -12.52 -12.71
C MET A 1 0.05 -11.90 -11.90
N PHE A 2 1.28 -12.03 -12.37
CA PHE A 2 2.43 -11.46 -11.67
C PHE A 2 2.46 -9.94 -11.82
N ASP A 3 2.63 -9.24 -10.71
CA ASP A 3 2.72 -7.77 -10.69
C ASP A 3 4.14 -7.39 -10.27
N PRO A 4 4.99 -6.94 -11.20
CA PRO A 4 6.38 -6.63 -10.87
C PRO A 4 6.52 -5.46 -9.88
N ALA A 5 5.62 -4.49 -9.89
CA ALA A 5 5.68 -3.38 -8.93
C ALA A 5 5.40 -3.88 -7.52
N GLN A 6 4.39 -4.73 -7.34
CA GLN A 6 4.11 -5.33 -6.04
C GLN A 6 5.27 -6.21 -5.56
N TYR A 7 5.87 -6.95 -6.47
CA TYR A 7 7.03 -7.78 -6.13
C TYR A 7 8.18 -6.92 -5.60
N LEU A 8 8.51 -5.82 -6.28
CA LEU A 8 9.55 -4.89 -5.82
C LEU A 8 9.20 -4.31 -4.46
N ALA A 9 7.98 -3.81 -4.31
CA ALA A 9 7.56 -3.16 -3.07
C ALA A 9 7.58 -4.12 -1.88
N SER A 10 7.46 -5.42 -2.14
CA SER A 10 7.43 -6.44 -1.10
C SER A 10 8.82 -6.84 -0.59
N HIS A 11 9.89 -6.40 -1.26
CA HIS A 11 11.25 -6.81 -0.90
C HIS A 11 12.22 -5.64 -0.96
N ASP A 12 12.66 -5.17 0.22
CA ASP A 12 13.56 -4.01 0.32
C ASP A 12 14.87 -4.22 -0.42
N ASP A 13 15.40 -5.44 -0.40
CA ASP A 13 16.66 -5.73 -1.10
C ASP A 13 16.54 -5.50 -2.61
N LEU A 14 15.38 -5.80 -3.17
CA LEU A 14 15.14 -5.59 -4.60
C LEU A 14 14.95 -4.11 -4.91
N ILE A 15 14.29 -3.37 -4.02
CA ILE A 15 14.16 -1.91 -4.17
C ILE A 15 15.55 -1.27 -4.20
N ASN A 16 16.42 -1.69 -3.28
CA ASN A 16 17.76 -1.15 -3.19
C ASN A 16 18.62 -1.50 -4.41
N ALA A 17 18.42 -2.70 -4.97
CA ALA A 17 19.22 -3.17 -6.11
C ALA A 17 18.76 -2.56 -7.43
N PHE A 18 17.43 -2.44 -7.63
CA PHE A 18 16.85 -2.13 -8.95
C PHE A 18 16.13 -0.79 -9.01
N GLY A 19 15.70 -0.23 -7.88
CA GLY A 19 14.81 0.91 -7.90
C GLY A 19 13.49 0.54 -8.59
N TYR A 20 12.86 1.51 -9.24
CA TYR A 20 11.59 1.26 -9.94
C TYR A 20 11.89 0.77 -11.36
N ASN A 21 12.35 -0.47 -11.46
CA ASN A 21 12.67 -1.11 -12.73
C ASN A 21 11.86 -2.38 -12.86
N LEU A 22 10.72 -2.28 -13.56
CA LEU A 22 9.78 -3.40 -13.65
C LEU A 22 10.35 -4.56 -14.48
N ALA A 23 11.16 -4.25 -15.50
CA ALA A 23 11.77 -5.31 -16.30
C ALA A 23 12.76 -6.13 -15.48
N ALA A 24 13.59 -5.46 -14.66
CA ALA A 24 14.53 -6.15 -13.79
C ALA A 24 13.80 -6.98 -12.73
N ALA A 25 12.69 -6.47 -12.21
CA ALA A 25 11.88 -7.19 -11.23
C ALA A 25 11.32 -8.48 -11.82
N ARG A 26 10.77 -8.40 -13.03
CA ARG A 26 10.22 -9.58 -13.70
C ARG A 26 11.30 -10.62 -13.96
N GLN A 27 12.45 -10.18 -14.44
CA GLN A 27 13.58 -11.08 -14.70
C GLN A 27 14.08 -11.73 -13.42
N HIS A 28 14.20 -10.95 -12.34
CA HIS A 28 14.65 -11.50 -11.06
C HIS A 28 13.70 -12.57 -10.54
N TYR A 29 12.38 -12.32 -10.64
CA TYR A 29 11.42 -13.30 -10.19
C TYR A 29 11.52 -14.61 -10.98
N GLN A 30 11.65 -14.50 -12.30
CA GLN A 30 11.75 -15.68 -13.16
C GLN A 30 13.03 -16.47 -12.93
N GLN A 31 14.16 -15.79 -12.67
CA GLN A 31 15.45 -16.46 -12.53
C GLN A 31 15.75 -16.90 -11.10
N HIS A 32 15.26 -16.19 -10.11
CA HIS A 32 15.64 -16.40 -8.71
C HIS A 32 14.46 -16.46 -7.76
N GLY A 33 13.54 -15.48 -7.84
CA GLY A 33 12.49 -15.34 -6.85
C GLY A 33 11.59 -16.53 -6.71
N ARG A 34 11.21 -17.17 -7.81
CA ARG A 34 10.36 -18.35 -7.79
C ARG A 34 11.01 -19.50 -7.04
N SER A 35 12.29 -19.75 -7.31
CA SER A 35 13.01 -20.85 -6.66
C SER A 35 13.31 -20.53 -5.20
N GLU A 36 13.37 -19.25 -4.82
CA GLU A 36 13.58 -18.81 -3.45
C GLU A 36 12.26 -18.72 -2.67
N ASN A 37 11.14 -19.02 -3.31
CA ASN A 37 9.79 -18.90 -2.74
C ASN A 37 9.50 -17.48 -2.25
N ARG A 38 9.99 -16.45 -2.94
CA ARG A 38 9.70 -15.06 -2.57
C ARG A 38 8.24 -14.75 -2.86
N GLN A 39 7.60 -14.07 -1.94
CA GLN A 39 6.21 -13.68 -2.10
C GLN A 39 6.09 -12.51 -3.06
N GLN A 40 4.98 -12.49 -3.81
CA GLN A 40 4.75 -11.46 -4.83
C GLN A 40 3.95 -10.27 -4.30
N ASP A 41 3.32 -10.40 -3.14
CA ASP A 41 2.33 -9.43 -2.68
C ASP A 41 2.34 -9.34 -1.15
N LEU A 42 3.37 -8.67 -0.61
CA LEU A 42 3.47 -8.38 0.82
C LEU A 42 3.17 -6.92 1.13
N PHE A 43 3.25 -6.03 0.14
CA PHE A 43 3.06 -4.61 0.32
C PHE A 43 1.59 -4.24 0.21
N ASN A 44 1.07 -3.52 1.20
CA ASN A 44 -0.32 -3.05 1.19
C ASN A 44 -0.34 -1.59 0.76
N GLU A 45 -0.60 -1.35 -0.52
CA GLU A 45 -0.56 -0.01 -1.10
C GLU A 45 -1.68 0.88 -0.58
N GLY A 46 -2.83 0.32 -0.26
CA GLY A 46 -3.93 1.09 0.31
C GLY A 46 -3.59 1.61 1.69
N ARG A 47 -3.02 0.77 2.55
CA ARG A 47 -2.61 1.20 3.89
C ARG A 47 -1.45 2.18 3.84
N TYR A 48 -0.52 1.98 2.91
CA TYR A 48 0.56 2.93 2.72
C TYR A 48 0.00 4.31 2.39
N LEU A 49 -0.91 4.38 1.43
CA LEU A 49 -1.54 5.63 1.03
C LEU A 49 -2.30 6.27 2.21
N ALA A 50 -3.09 5.47 2.93
CA ALA A 50 -3.88 5.94 4.06
C ALA A 50 -3.01 6.43 5.22
N SER A 51 -1.78 5.95 5.31
CA SER A 51 -0.85 6.31 6.40
C SER A 51 -0.20 7.67 6.21
N HIS A 52 -0.34 8.30 5.03
CA HIS A 52 0.36 9.54 4.73
C HIS A 52 -0.57 10.56 4.09
N ALA A 53 -0.88 11.62 4.85
CA ALA A 53 -1.82 12.66 4.40
C ALA A 53 -1.38 13.32 3.10
N ASP A 54 -0.08 13.56 2.92
CA ASP A 54 0.43 14.19 1.71
C ASP A 54 0.18 13.33 0.47
N LEU A 55 0.25 12.01 0.62
CA LEU A 55 0.00 11.11 -0.49
C LEU A 55 -1.49 11.03 -0.82
N ILE A 56 -2.36 11.06 0.20
CA ILE A 56 -3.80 11.11 -0.03
C ILE A 56 -4.15 12.34 -0.86
N GLN A 57 -3.58 13.48 -0.50
CA GLN A 57 -3.86 14.74 -1.21
C GLN A 57 -3.30 14.72 -2.63
N ALA A 58 -2.15 14.08 -2.84
CA ALA A 58 -1.51 14.06 -4.15
C ALA A 58 -2.12 13.05 -5.10
N PHE A 59 -2.51 11.87 -4.60
CA PHE A 59 -2.86 10.74 -5.44
C PHE A 59 -4.32 10.30 -5.34
N ASP A 60 -5.08 10.78 -4.37
CA ASP A 60 -6.38 10.22 -4.05
C ASP A 60 -6.24 8.72 -3.80
N TYR A 61 -7.14 7.89 -4.35
CA TYR A 61 -7.05 6.44 -4.19
C TYR A 61 -6.42 5.78 -5.42
N ASN A 62 -5.25 6.27 -5.81
CA ASN A 62 -4.49 5.71 -6.93
C ASN A 62 -3.44 4.74 -6.38
N LEU A 63 -3.79 3.46 -6.36
CA LEU A 63 -2.92 2.43 -5.77
C LEU A 63 -1.63 2.24 -6.56
N ALA A 64 -1.69 2.36 -7.89
CA ALA A 64 -0.50 2.23 -8.73
C ALA A 64 0.50 3.36 -8.43
N ALA A 65 0.02 4.60 -8.28
CA ALA A 65 0.87 5.72 -7.95
C ALA A 65 1.47 5.57 -6.55
N ALA A 66 0.68 5.04 -5.60
CA ALA A 66 1.17 4.79 -4.24
C ALA A 66 2.30 3.77 -4.22
N THR A 67 2.15 2.68 -4.97
CA THR A 67 3.18 1.64 -5.06
C THR A 67 4.46 2.19 -5.68
N GLN A 68 4.33 2.94 -6.77
CA GLN A 68 5.49 3.56 -7.42
C GLN A 68 6.20 4.53 -6.49
N HIS A 69 5.42 5.34 -5.75
CA HIS A 69 6.00 6.29 -4.79
C HIS A 69 6.79 5.56 -3.71
N TYR A 70 6.24 4.46 -3.17
CA TYR A 70 6.96 3.71 -2.14
C TYR A 70 8.29 3.19 -2.66
N ILE A 71 8.29 2.61 -3.87
CA ILE A 71 9.52 2.05 -4.44
C ILE A 71 10.54 3.14 -4.74
N SER A 72 10.09 4.27 -5.31
CA SER A 72 10.98 5.33 -5.77
C SER A 72 11.47 6.23 -4.64
N HIS A 73 10.67 6.42 -3.60
CA HIS A 73 10.94 7.40 -2.55
C HIS A 73 10.68 6.89 -1.15
N GLY A 74 9.48 6.34 -0.90
CA GLY A 74 9.01 6.05 0.45
C GLY A 74 9.89 5.09 1.23
N SER A 75 10.35 4.02 0.57
CA SER A 75 11.20 3.03 1.21
C SER A 75 12.49 3.65 1.74
N ARG A 76 13.11 4.52 0.95
CA ARG A 76 14.35 5.20 1.35
C ARG A 76 14.12 6.28 2.39
N GLU A 77 12.91 6.85 2.41
CA GLU A 77 12.53 7.86 3.40
C GLU A 77 12.12 7.24 4.73
N GLY A 78 12.04 5.90 4.78
CA GLY A 78 11.58 5.20 5.98
C GLY A 78 10.10 5.35 6.24
N ARG A 79 9.29 5.61 5.22
CA ARG A 79 7.84 5.77 5.41
C ARG A 79 7.21 4.43 5.75
N SER A 80 6.31 4.45 6.73
CA SER A 80 5.59 3.28 7.19
C SER A 80 4.35 3.02 6.35
N ASP A 81 3.92 1.75 6.26
CA ASP A 81 2.66 1.39 5.63
C ASP A 81 1.60 0.96 6.65
N ASP A 82 1.82 1.20 7.95
CA ASP A 82 0.94 0.71 9.01
C ASP A 82 0.51 1.78 10.02
N ASN A 83 0.57 3.06 9.68
CA ASN A 83 0.08 4.13 10.55
C ASN A 83 -1.44 4.23 10.55
N PHE A 84 -2.11 3.72 9.53
CA PHE A 84 -3.56 3.65 9.46
C PHE A 84 -4.03 2.25 9.83
N ASP A 85 -4.99 2.17 10.75
CA ASP A 85 -5.56 0.89 11.18
C ASP A 85 -7.01 0.82 10.71
N PRO A 86 -7.31 0.04 9.67
CA PRO A 86 -8.68 -0.03 9.16
C PRO A 86 -9.68 -0.61 10.16
N ALA A 87 -9.25 -1.52 11.04
CA ALA A 87 -10.13 -2.07 12.06
C ALA A 87 -10.51 -1.01 13.09
N ALA A 88 -9.54 -0.20 13.52
CA ALA A 88 -9.81 0.91 14.44
C ALA A 88 -10.72 1.95 13.79
N TYR A 89 -10.51 2.22 12.50
CA TYR A 89 -11.35 3.15 11.76
C TYR A 89 -12.82 2.68 11.77
N LEU A 90 -13.07 1.41 11.48
CA LEU A 90 -14.42 0.87 11.54
C LEU A 90 -15.00 0.91 12.94
N ASN A 91 -14.19 0.60 13.95
CA ASN A 91 -14.66 0.61 15.34
C ASN A 91 -15.05 2.00 15.81
N ASN A 92 -14.44 3.03 15.26
CA ASN A 92 -14.71 4.42 15.67
C ASN A 92 -16.03 4.97 15.10
N TYR A 93 -16.59 4.35 14.05
CA TYR A 93 -17.73 4.93 13.35
C TYR A 93 -18.79 3.87 13.08
N ALA A 94 -19.90 3.95 13.82
CA ALA A 94 -20.98 2.98 13.71
C ALA A 94 -21.63 2.96 12.32
N ASP A 95 -21.70 4.11 11.65
CA ASP A 95 -22.26 4.19 10.31
C ASP A 95 -21.43 3.37 9.30
N LEU A 96 -20.12 3.33 9.50
CA LEU A 96 -19.24 2.53 8.63
C LEU A 96 -19.39 1.05 8.92
N GLN A 97 -19.56 0.67 10.19
CA GLN A 97 -19.80 -0.72 10.53
C GLN A 97 -21.07 -1.24 9.87
N ALA A 98 -22.13 -0.43 9.87
CA ALA A 98 -23.39 -0.79 9.23
C ALA A 98 -23.24 -0.94 7.71
N ALA A 99 -22.46 -0.06 7.08
CA ALA A 99 -22.31 -0.05 5.62
C ALA A 99 -21.30 -1.06 5.11
N LEU A 100 -20.17 -1.24 5.82
CA LEU A 100 -19.03 -2.00 5.33
C LEU A 100 -18.78 -3.31 6.09
N GLY A 101 -19.41 -3.48 7.25
CA GLY A 101 -19.19 -4.66 8.08
C GLY A 101 -17.74 -4.71 8.57
N SER A 102 -17.07 -5.81 8.33
CA SER A 102 -15.67 -6.00 8.72
C SER A 102 -14.70 -6.01 7.53
N ASP A 103 -15.11 -5.39 6.42
CA ASP A 103 -14.29 -5.34 5.20
C ASP A 103 -13.20 -4.28 5.36
N LEU A 104 -11.98 -4.72 5.67
CA LEU A 104 -10.87 -3.83 5.94
C LEU A 104 -10.39 -3.09 4.69
N ALA A 105 -10.47 -3.73 3.52
CA ALA A 105 -10.09 -3.08 2.26
C ALA A 105 -11.06 -1.96 1.93
N ALA A 106 -12.37 -2.20 2.11
CA ALA A 106 -13.38 -1.17 1.87
C ALA A 106 -13.23 -0.02 2.86
N ALA A 107 -12.88 -0.31 4.12
CA ALA A 107 -12.65 0.71 5.14
C ALA A 107 -11.47 1.61 4.76
N THR A 108 -10.38 1.02 4.30
CA THR A 108 -9.20 1.78 3.87
C THR A 108 -9.54 2.69 2.70
N GLN A 109 -10.26 2.16 1.71
CA GLN A 109 -10.67 2.94 0.55
C GLN A 109 -11.57 4.10 0.96
N HIS A 110 -12.54 3.85 1.85
CA HIS A 110 -13.44 4.89 2.33
C HIS A 110 -12.65 6.01 3.02
N TYR A 111 -11.68 5.66 3.85
CA TYR A 111 -10.89 6.67 4.54
C TYR A 111 -10.13 7.55 3.54
N VAL A 112 -9.48 6.95 2.55
CA VAL A 112 -8.70 7.71 1.57
C VAL A 112 -9.60 8.61 0.73
N GLN A 113 -10.75 8.10 0.28
CA GLN A 113 -11.62 8.84 -0.63
C GLN A 113 -12.50 9.88 0.09
N PHE A 114 -12.91 9.61 1.32
CA PHE A 114 -13.89 10.44 2.01
C PHE A 114 -13.51 10.80 3.44
N GLY A 115 -13.13 9.79 4.25
CA GLY A 115 -12.93 9.98 5.67
C GLY A 115 -11.87 10.99 6.03
N PHE A 116 -10.76 10.99 5.30
CA PHE A 116 -9.68 11.94 5.54
C PHE A 116 -10.17 13.38 5.40
N ALA A 117 -10.90 13.68 4.32
CA ALA A 117 -11.44 15.02 4.08
C ALA A 117 -12.52 15.41 5.09
N GLU A 118 -13.24 14.41 5.63
CA GLU A 118 -14.27 14.63 6.64
C GLU A 118 -13.68 14.80 8.06
N GLY A 119 -12.37 14.65 8.21
CA GLY A 119 -11.72 14.72 9.51
C GLY A 119 -11.88 13.48 10.36
N ARG A 120 -12.25 12.34 9.78
CA ARG A 120 -12.35 11.08 10.53
C ARG A 120 -10.94 10.53 10.79
N THR A 121 -10.79 9.80 11.89
CA THR A 121 -9.49 9.25 12.29
C THR A 121 -9.44 7.74 12.13
N GLY A 122 -8.27 7.24 11.71
CA GLY A 122 -7.97 5.82 11.61
C GLY A 122 -7.14 5.29 12.77
N ALA A 123 -7.07 6.03 13.84
CA ALA A 123 -6.27 5.63 15.01
C ALA A 123 -7.13 5.34 16.22
#